data_5634277bf7d64f13ad3046e38941a5e6
#
_entry.id   5634277bf7d64f13ad3046e38941a5e6
#
_cell.length_a   1.000
_cell.length_b   1.000
_cell.length_c   1.000
_cell.angle_alpha   90.00
_cell.angle_beta   90.00
_cell.angle_gamma   90.00
#
_symmetry.space_group_name_H-M   'P 1'
#
loop_
_entity.id
_entity.type
_entity.pdbx_description
1 polymer ?
#
loop_
_entity_poly.entity_id
_entity_poly.type
_entity_poly.pdbx_seq_one_letter_code
_entity_poly.pdbx_strand_id
1 'polypeptide(L)'
;TSSLVGSEMCIRDSFPLAEIISDILTMGAEEMRCPVEVEFAVNMDVAPGQRQVFNLLQIRPIIDNQDNRSIDWNEVDASRALIYGEQALGIGQMTDIADIIYVKSEAFDSLSTEKIAEELLTLNNRMRDQGRPYILVGPGRWGSSDPFLGVPVKWNHISEARVIVECGIEKFDVEPSQGTHFFQNVTSLGVG
;
A
#
# COMPACT_ATOMS: atom_id res chain seq x y z
N THR A 1 -33.31 -0.42 33.77
CA THR A 1 -33.55 -0.81 32.36
C THR A 1 -34.26 0.30 31.61
N SER A 2 -33.57 1.25 31.15
CA SER A 2 -34.07 2.08 30.04
C SER A 2 -33.01 3.12 29.69
N SER A 3 -32.51 3.08 28.51
CA SER A 3 -32.09 4.28 27.77
C SER A 3 -31.10 4.06 26.61
N LEU A 4 -30.95 2.83 26.17
CA LEU A 4 -30.15 2.63 24.94
C LEU A 4 -30.99 2.64 23.64
N VAL A 5 -32.29 2.47 23.72
CA VAL A 5 -33.20 2.44 22.57
C VAL A 5 -33.49 3.85 22.01
N GLY A 6 -33.39 4.88 22.82
CA GLY A 6 -33.64 6.27 22.38
C GLY A 6 -32.51 6.93 21.62
N SER A 7 -31.26 6.47 21.80
CA SER A 7 -30.11 7.06 21.13
C SER A 7 -29.93 6.54 19.69
N GLU A 8 -30.24 5.26 19.43
CA GLU A 8 -30.17 4.71 18.07
C GLU A 8 -31.25 5.30 17.11
N MET A 9 -32.44 5.62 17.65
CA MET A 9 -33.52 6.20 16.86
C MET A 9 -33.24 7.67 16.48
N CYS A 10 -32.57 8.43 17.35
CA CYS A 10 -32.17 9.82 17.04
C CYS A 10 -31.04 9.92 16.01
N ILE A 11 -30.13 8.95 15.95
CA ILE A 11 -29.03 8.95 14.97
C ILE A 11 -29.56 8.69 13.56
N ARG A 12 -30.56 7.79 13.42
CA ARG A 12 -31.17 7.47 12.10
C ARG A 12 -31.97 8.64 11.50
N ASP A 13 -32.60 9.45 12.33
CA ASP A 13 -33.49 10.51 11.86
C ASP A 13 -32.78 11.87 11.63
N SER A 14 -31.59 12.07 12.18
CA SER A 14 -30.92 13.38 12.13
C SER A 14 -29.71 13.47 11.19
N PHE A 15 -29.04 12.35 10.90
CA PHE A 15 -27.87 12.30 10.01
C PHE A 15 -27.88 11.03 9.16
N PRO A 16 -27.89 11.12 7.81
CA PRO A 16 -28.05 9.98 6.92
C PRO A 16 -26.71 9.22 6.76
N LEU A 17 -26.12 8.79 7.88
CA LEU A 17 -24.80 8.17 7.89
C LEU A 17 -24.74 6.90 7.01
N ALA A 18 -25.76 6.04 7.11
CA ALA A 18 -25.81 4.79 6.37
C ALA A 18 -25.89 5.03 4.84
N GLU A 19 -26.63 6.03 4.41
CA GLU A 19 -26.74 6.42 3.00
C GLU A 19 -25.41 6.97 2.50
N ILE A 20 -24.78 7.87 3.23
CA ILE A 20 -23.46 8.44 2.88
C ILE A 20 -22.41 7.35 2.74
N ILE A 21 -22.34 6.41 3.70
CA ILE A 21 -21.40 5.30 3.65
C ILE A 21 -21.67 4.40 2.45
N SER A 22 -22.95 4.07 2.20
CA SER A 22 -23.36 3.23 1.07
C SER A 22 -22.94 3.84 -0.26
N ASP A 23 -23.17 5.14 -0.44
CA ASP A 23 -22.82 5.86 -1.65
C ASP A 23 -21.31 5.88 -1.86
N ILE A 24 -20.53 6.17 -0.80
CA ILE A 24 -19.06 6.20 -0.87
C ILE A 24 -18.49 4.82 -1.20
N LEU A 25 -19.02 3.75 -0.58
CA LEU A 25 -18.58 2.38 -0.85
C LEU A 25 -18.92 1.97 -2.29
N THR A 26 -20.09 2.34 -2.79
CA THR A 26 -20.52 2.06 -4.17
C THR A 26 -19.62 2.78 -5.17
N MET A 27 -19.46 4.09 -5.03
CA MET A 27 -18.60 4.89 -5.89
C MET A 27 -17.15 4.41 -5.87
N GLY A 28 -16.64 4.12 -4.67
CA GLY A 28 -15.29 3.62 -4.50
C GLY A 28 -15.07 2.26 -5.17
N ALA A 29 -16.02 1.34 -5.03
CA ALA A 29 -15.96 0.03 -5.66
C ALA A 29 -16.04 0.12 -7.19
N GLU A 30 -16.85 1.04 -7.74
CA GLU A 30 -16.94 1.29 -9.18
C GLU A 30 -15.62 1.85 -9.75
N GLU A 31 -15.02 2.85 -9.08
CA GLU A 31 -13.78 3.48 -9.52
C GLU A 31 -12.58 2.54 -9.39
N MET A 32 -12.48 1.80 -8.28
CA MET A 32 -11.38 0.88 -8.03
C MET A 32 -11.58 -0.51 -8.65
N ARG A 33 -12.79 -0.79 -9.18
CA ARG A 33 -13.20 -2.09 -9.75
C ARG A 33 -13.02 -3.28 -8.80
N CYS A 34 -13.11 -3.03 -7.51
CA CYS A 34 -13.03 -4.04 -6.45
C CYS A 34 -13.76 -3.52 -5.20
N PRO A 35 -14.14 -4.38 -4.25
CA PRO A 35 -14.66 -3.93 -2.96
C PRO A 35 -13.67 -2.99 -2.27
N VAL A 36 -14.19 -2.04 -1.51
CA VAL A 36 -13.37 -1.05 -0.80
C VAL A 36 -13.73 -0.99 0.68
N GLU A 37 -12.77 -0.63 1.50
CA GLU A 37 -12.98 -0.19 2.87
C GLU A 37 -12.80 1.33 2.98
N VAL A 38 -13.53 1.95 3.89
CA VAL A 38 -13.46 3.39 4.12
C VAL A 38 -13.19 3.68 5.58
N GLU A 39 -12.34 4.66 5.82
CA GLU A 39 -12.11 5.24 7.13
C GLU A 39 -12.69 6.65 7.15
N PHE A 40 -13.49 6.96 8.16
CA PHE A 40 -14.18 8.24 8.25
C PHE A 40 -14.31 8.71 9.68
N ALA A 41 -14.56 10.01 9.84
CA ALA A 41 -14.92 10.62 11.11
C ALA A 41 -16.18 11.48 10.95
N VAL A 42 -17.10 11.40 11.91
CA VAL A 42 -18.31 12.22 11.93
C VAL A 42 -18.36 13.02 13.22
N ASN A 43 -18.57 14.33 13.09
CA ASN A 43 -18.85 15.15 14.25
C ASN A 43 -20.33 15.09 14.59
N MET A 44 -20.69 14.27 15.59
CA MET A 44 -22.06 14.07 16.02
C MET A 44 -22.50 15.07 17.11
N ASP A 45 -21.56 15.51 17.94
CA ASP A 45 -21.80 16.47 19.02
C ASP A 45 -21.64 17.91 18.51
N VAL A 46 -22.69 18.43 17.87
CA VAL A 46 -22.70 19.81 17.36
C VAL A 46 -23.70 20.66 18.14
N ALA A 47 -23.36 21.92 18.34
CA ALA A 47 -24.28 22.86 18.99
C ALA A 47 -25.58 23.05 18.17
N PRO A 48 -26.71 23.40 18.81
CA PRO A 48 -27.95 23.66 18.09
C PRO A 48 -27.76 24.70 16.98
N GLY A 49 -28.16 24.33 15.75
CA GLY A 49 -28.02 25.15 14.56
C GLY A 49 -26.71 24.97 13.79
N GLN A 50 -25.79 24.17 14.28
CA GLN A 50 -24.60 23.76 13.53
C GLN A 50 -24.86 22.51 12.70
N ARG A 51 -24.14 22.36 11.59
CA ARG A 51 -24.24 21.16 10.73
C ARG A 51 -23.29 20.09 11.20
N GLN A 52 -23.77 18.85 11.21
CA GLN A 52 -22.92 17.67 11.33
C GLN A 52 -22.04 17.56 10.07
N VAL A 53 -20.79 17.14 10.24
CA VAL A 53 -19.83 17.03 9.15
C VAL A 53 -19.30 15.60 9.09
N PHE A 54 -19.42 14.99 7.92
CA PHE A 54 -18.76 13.73 7.58
C PHE A 54 -17.42 14.03 6.93
N ASN A 55 -16.36 13.43 7.45
CA ASN A 55 -15.02 13.54 6.90
C ASN A 55 -14.58 12.15 6.43
N LEU A 56 -14.44 11.98 5.13
CA LEU A 56 -13.77 10.80 4.58
C LEU A 56 -12.27 10.96 4.82
N LEU A 57 -11.67 10.05 5.57
CA LEU A 57 -10.25 10.09 5.92
C LEU A 57 -9.44 9.25 4.95
N GLN A 58 -9.94 8.05 4.61
CA GLN A 58 -9.24 7.16 3.70
C GLN A 58 -10.23 6.23 2.99
N ILE A 59 -9.89 5.84 1.76
CA ILE A 59 -10.52 4.77 1.01
C ILE A 59 -9.44 3.83 0.49
N ARG A 60 -9.64 2.52 0.62
CA ARG A 60 -8.68 1.49 0.20
C ARG A 60 -9.40 0.35 -0.52
N PRO A 61 -8.80 -0.25 -1.54
CA PRO A 61 -9.31 -1.48 -2.13
C PRO A 61 -9.21 -2.64 -1.14
N ILE A 62 -10.25 -3.47 -1.07
CA ILE A 62 -10.18 -4.78 -0.41
C ILE A 62 -9.73 -5.77 -1.48
N ILE A 63 -8.47 -6.18 -1.39
CA ILE A 63 -7.94 -7.23 -2.27
C ILE A 63 -8.22 -8.56 -1.59
N ASP A 64 -9.19 -9.29 -2.13
CA ASP A 64 -9.45 -10.66 -1.72
C ASP A 64 -8.34 -11.53 -2.32
N ASN A 65 -7.31 -11.80 -1.55
CA ASN A 65 -6.25 -12.74 -1.90
C ASN A 65 -6.84 -14.17 -1.88
N GLN A 66 -7.73 -14.48 -2.82
CA GLN A 66 -8.32 -15.83 -2.97
C GLN A 66 -7.28 -16.90 -3.35
N ASP A 67 -6.07 -16.53 -3.71
CA ASP A 67 -4.94 -17.42 -3.88
C ASP A 67 -4.18 -17.71 -2.57
N ASN A 68 -4.89 -17.80 -1.46
CA ASN A 68 -4.37 -18.31 -0.20
C ASN A 68 -4.09 -19.83 -0.30
N ARG A 69 -3.36 -20.25 -1.34
CA ARG A 69 -2.70 -21.55 -1.33
C ARG A 69 -1.66 -21.48 -0.24
N SER A 70 -1.88 -22.22 0.83
CA SER A 70 -0.88 -22.39 1.87
C SER A 70 0.41 -22.87 1.20
N ILE A 71 1.43 -22.02 1.21
CA ILE A 71 2.74 -22.41 0.69
C ILE A 71 3.25 -23.51 1.61
N ASP A 72 3.47 -24.71 1.07
CA ASP A 72 4.18 -25.74 1.82
C ASP A 72 5.67 -25.37 1.84
N TRP A 73 6.10 -24.80 2.95
CA TRP A 73 7.49 -24.38 3.15
C TRP A 73 8.49 -25.55 3.07
N ASN A 74 8.03 -26.80 3.22
CA ASN A 74 8.87 -27.96 3.04
C ASN A 74 9.21 -28.24 1.57
N GLU A 75 8.42 -27.71 0.63
CA GLU A 75 8.67 -27.82 -0.80
C GLU A 75 9.55 -26.67 -1.34
N VAL A 76 9.82 -25.63 -0.51
CA VAL A 76 10.65 -24.51 -0.92
C VAL A 76 12.13 -24.83 -0.75
N ASP A 77 12.84 -24.94 -1.86
CA ASP A 77 14.30 -25.10 -1.86
C ASP A 77 14.98 -23.72 -1.72
N ALA A 78 15.31 -23.36 -0.50
CA ALA A 78 15.97 -22.09 -0.18
C ALA A 78 17.31 -21.91 -0.92
N SER A 79 17.98 -23.01 -1.34
CA SER A 79 19.25 -22.93 -2.08
C SER A 79 19.06 -22.36 -3.51
N ARG A 80 17.84 -22.36 -4.03
CA ARG A 80 17.46 -21.79 -5.33
C ARG A 80 16.87 -20.39 -5.23
N ALA A 81 16.72 -19.86 -4.03
CA ALA A 81 16.18 -18.52 -3.83
C ALA A 81 17.18 -17.46 -4.35
N LEU A 82 16.71 -16.56 -5.19
CA LEU A 82 17.47 -15.37 -5.59
C LEU A 82 17.44 -14.29 -4.52
N ILE A 83 16.33 -14.19 -3.81
CA ILE A 83 16.09 -13.23 -2.73
C ILE A 83 15.41 -13.98 -1.61
N TYR A 84 15.87 -13.76 -0.40
CA TYR A 84 15.28 -14.26 0.83
C TYR A 84 15.07 -13.11 1.80
N GLY A 85 13.89 -12.98 2.36
CA GLY A 85 13.54 -11.97 3.36
C GLY A 85 13.12 -12.63 4.66
N GLU A 86 13.59 -12.12 5.79
CA GLU A 86 13.19 -12.57 7.13
C GLU A 86 11.84 -11.97 7.56
N GLN A 87 11.47 -10.85 6.94
CA GLN A 87 10.22 -10.15 7.20
C GLN A 87 9.50 -9.89 5.87
N ALA A 88 8.21 -10.17 5.82
CA ALA A 88 7.37 -9.89 4.67
C ALA A 88 6.05 -9.28 5.10
N LEU A 89 5.56 -8.34 4.30
CA LEU A 89 4.20 -7.82 4.37
C LEU A 89 3.43 -8.38 3.18
N GLY A 90 2.27 -8.94 3.45
CA GLY A 90 1.49 -9.65 2.44
C GLY A 90 1.73 -11.16 2.44
N ILE A 91 0.81 -11.89 1.84
CA ILE A 91 0.82 -13.36 1.74
C ILE A 91 0.36 -13.71 0.33
N GLY A 92 1.07 -14.60 -0.32
CA GLY A 92 0.64 -15.11 -1.63
C GLY A 92 1.76 -15.70 -2.45
N GLN A 93 1.38 -16.25 -3.60
CA GLN A 93 2.28 -16.75 -4.62
C GLN A 93 2.03 -15.98 -5.91
N MET A 94 3.07 -15.38 -6.47
CA MET A 94 3.03 -14.69 -7.75
C MET A 94 3.88 -15.47 -8.76
N THR A 95 3.30 -15.83 -9.91
CA THR A 95 3.94 -16.69 -10.91
C THR A 95 4.17 -15.99 -12.24
N ASP A 96 3.73 -14.75 -12.37
CA ASP A 96 3.74 -13.95 -13.58
C ASP A 96 4.87 -12.93 -13.65
N ILE A 97 5.78 -12.94 -12.66
CA ILE A 97 6.90 -12.00 -12.59
C ILE A 97 8.12 -12.62 -13.24
N ALA A 98 8.70 -11.92 -14.21
CA ALA A 98 9.90 -12.36 -14.91
C ALA A 98 11.05 -11.34 -14.86
N ASP A 99 10.81 -10.15 -14.32
CA ASP A 99 11.76 -9.04 -14.31
C ASP A 99 12.11 -8.61 -12.89
N ILE A 100 13.36 -8.20 -12.72
CA ILE A 100 13.87 -7.60 -11.49
C ILE A 100 14.50 -6.26 -11.86
N ILE A 101 14.03 -5.20 -11.23
CA ILE A 101 14.67 -3.88 -11.25
C ILE A 101 15.38 -3.68 -9.92
N TYR A 102 16.67 -3.43 -9.95
CA TYR A 102 17.44 -3.27 -8.72
C TYR A 102 18.37 -2.07 -8.77
N VAL A 103 18.58 -1.45 -7.62
CA VAL A 103 19.56 -0.38 -7.44
C VAL A 103 20.92 -1.02 -7.18
N LYS A 104 21.92 -0.70 -8.03
CA LYS A 104 23.27 -1.23 -7.87
C LYS A 104 23.94 -0.67 -6.61
N SER A 105 24.29 -1.53 -5.67
CA SER A 105 24.86 -1.16 -4.38
C SER A 105 26.17 -0.38 -4.51
N GLU A 106 27.00 -0.74 -5.49
CA GLU A 106 28.29 -0.10 -5.75
C GLU A 106 28.14 1.35 -6.25
N ALA A 107 27.04 1.65 -6.91
CA ALA A 107 26.75 2.95 -7.51
C ALA A 107 25.78 3.78 -6.65
N PHE A 108 25.31 3.24 -5.52
CA PHE A 108 24.37 3.94 -4.68
C PHE A 108 25.04 5.08 -3.91
N ASP A 109 24.43 6.25 -4.01
CA ASP A 109 24.78 7.44 -3.24
C ASP A 109 23.48 8.08 -2.72
N SER A 110 23.42 8.31 -1.41
CA SER A 110 22.25 8.93 -0.76
C SER A 110 21.90 10.32 -1.30
N LEU A 111 22.85 11.03 -1.86
CA LEU A 111 22.63 12.32 -2.50
C LEU A 111 22.02 12.19 -3.91
N SER A 112 21.98 11.00 -4.47
CA SER A 112 21.46 10.71 -5.80
C SER A 112 20.08 10.04 -5.78
N THR A 113 19.43 9.95 -4.64
CA THR A 113 18.16 9.21 -4.47
C THR A 113 17.00 9.78 -5.30
N GLU A 114 16.94 11.11 -5.50
CA GLU A 114 15.96 11.73 -6.40
C GLU A 114 16.15 11.29 -7.85
N LYS A 115 17.41 11.23 -8.30
CA LYS A 115 17.74 10.74 -9.65
C LYS A 115 17.36 9.27 -9.84
N ILE A 116 17.57 8.46 -8.81
CA ILE A 116 17.12 7.06 -8.81
C ILE A 116 15.60 6.98 -8.98
N ALA A 117 14.83 7.82 -8.29
CA ALA A 117 13.39 7.87 -8.42
C ALA A 117 12.94 8.25 -9.84
N GLU A 118 13.62 9.18 -10.51
CA GLU A 118 13.34 9.56 -11.91
C GLU A 118 13.69 8.44 -12.91
N GLU A 119 14.80 7.75 -12.69
CA GLU A 119 15.16 6.58 -13.50
C GLU A 119 14.14 5.45 -13.34
N LEU A 120 13.67 5.22 -12.10
CA LEU A 120 12.60 4.25 -11.82
C LEU A 120 11.30 4.62 -12.53
N LEU A 121 10.89 5.90 -12.55
CA LEU A 121 9.72 6.33 -13.31
C LEU A 121 9.84 5.94 -14.79
N THR A 122 11.01 6.14 -15.38
CA THR A 122 11.27 5.81 -16.78
C THR A 122 11.18 4.30 -17.03
N LEU A 123 11.78 3.50 -16.15
CA LEU A 123 11.73 2.04 -16.22
C LEU A 123 10.30 1.51 -15.98
N ASN A 124 9.62 2.04 -14.97
CA ASN A 124 8.24 1.66 -14.65
C ASN A 124 7.29 1.90 -15.83
N ASN A 125 7.41 3.07 -16.49
CA ASN A 125 6.62 3.39 -17.67
C ASN A 125 6.89 2.38 -18.82
N ARG A 126 8.15 2.01 -19.03
CA ARG A 126 8.51 0.99 -20.02
C ARG A 126 7.91 -0.38 -19.67
N MET A 127 7.97 -0.78 -18.41
CA MET A 127 7.40 -2.04 -17.96
C MET A 127 5.87 -2.05 -18.11
N ARG A 128 5.21 -0.93 -17.80
CA ARG A 128 3.77 -0.74 -18.02
C ARG A 128 3.41 -0.88 -19.51
N ASP A 129 4.12 -0.22 -20.40
CA ASP A 129 3.85 -0.26 -21.83
C ASP A 129 4.01 -1.68 -22.42
N GLN A 130 4.83 -2.51 -21.76
CA GLN A 130 5.05 -3.91 -22.12
C GLN A 130 4.12 -4.89 -21.39
N GLY A 131 3.31 -4.41 -20.42
CA GLY A 131 2.48 -5.27 -19.56
C GLY A 131 3.30 -6.25 -18.71
N ARG A 132 4.50 -5.86 -18.26
CA ARG A 132 5.46 -6.71 -17.55
C ARG A 132 5.62 -6.25 -16.11
N PRO A 133 5.04 -6.97 -15.15
CA PRO A 133 5.28 -6.70 -13.73
C PRO A 133 6.70 -7.10 -13.33
N TYR A 134 7.21 -6.48 -12.26
CA TYR A 134 8.58 -6.71 -11.81
C TYR A 134 8.73 -6.74 -10.29
N ILE A 135 9.87 -7.25 -9.82
CA ILE A 135 10.34 -7.13 -8.45
C ILE A 135 11.24 -5.90 -8.36
N LEU A 136 10.97 -5.01 -7.42
CA LEU A 136 11.82 -3.85 -7.13
C LEU A 136 12.71 -4.16 -5.94
N VAL A 137 14.02 -4.01 -6.08
CA VAL A 137 15.00 -4.25 -5.01
C VAL A 137 15.89 -3.02 -4.84
N GLY A 138 16.06 -2.56 -3.62
CA GLY A 138 16.99 -1.46 -3.37
C GLY A 138 17.24 -1.16 -1.91
N PRO A 139 18.22 -0.27 -1.67
CA PRO A 139 18.67 0.06 -0.33
C PRO A 139 17.72 1.00 0.39
N GLY A 140 17.54 0.74 1.68
CA GLY A 140 16.75 1.57 2.58
C GLY A 140 15.26 1.55 2.28
N ARG A 141 14.59 2.63 2.65
CA ARG A 141 13.13 2.74 2.60
C ARG A 141 12.65 3.33 1.29
N TRP A 142 11.70 2.67 0.65
CA TRP A 142 11.01 3.23 -0.50
C TRP A 142 9.95 4.25 -0.05
N GLY A 143 9.86 5.37 -0.77
CA GLY A 143 8.92 6.45 -0.45
C GLY A 143 9.37 7.41 0.65
N SER A 144 10.60 7.26 1.17
CA SER A 144 11.17 8.20 2.13
C SER A 144 11.56 9.51 1.46
N SER A 145 11.14 10.65 2.03
CA SER A 145 11.61 11.98 1.61
C SER A 145 12.98 12.33 2.16
N ASP A 146 13.47 11.58 3.15
CA ASP A 146 14.81 11.73 3.70
C ASP A 146 15.81 10.88 2.89
N PRO A 147 16.78 11.49 2.19
CA PRO A 147 17.74 10.77 1.35
C PRO A 147 18.68 9.86 2.16
N PHE A 148 18.81 10.07 3.46
CA PHE A 148 19.57 9.21 4.36
C PHE A 148 18.77 8.01 4.86
N LEU A 149 17.49 7.94 4.56
CA LEU A 149 16.64 6.80 4.92
C LEU A 149 16.21 5.97 3.71
N GLY A 150 16.22 6.54 2.50
CA GLY A 150 15.79 5.79 1.34
C GLY A 150 15.56 6.60 0.06
N VAL A 151 14.77 6.07 -0.84
CA VAL A 151 14.51 6.64 -2.16
C VAL A 151 13.11 7.26 -2.20
N PRO A 152 12.96 8.54 -2.60
CA PRO A 152 11.68 9.29 -2.55
C PRO A 152 10.74 8.93 -3.72
N VAL A 153 10.45 7.64 -3.90
CA VAL A 153 9.51 7.19 -4.93
C VAL A 153 8.08 7.56 -4.53
N LYS A 154 7.26 7.85 -5.55
CA LYS A 154 5.81 7.93 -5.47
C LYS A 154 5.22 6.71 -6.15
N TRP A 155 3.92 6.44 -5.94
CA TRP A 155 3.25 5.30 -6.54
C TRP A 155 3.45 5.22 -8.07
N ASN A 156 3.32 6.33 -8.78
CA ASN A 156 3.50 6.36 -10.22
C ASN A 156 4.93 6.00 -10.70
N HIS A 157 5.92 6.03 -9.80
CA HIS A 157 7.29 5.62 -10.13
C HIS A 157 7.47 4.10 -10.13
N ILE A 158 6.57 3.36 -9.47
CA ILE A 158 6.72 1.93 -9.19
C ILE A 158 5.40 1.15 -9.30
N SER A 159 4.40 1.67 -10.01
CA SER A 159 3.05 1.09 -10.10
C SER A 159 3.01 -0.33 -10.68
N GLU A 160 4.01 -0.73 -11.45
CA GLU A 160 4.12 -2.08 -12.02
C GLU A 160 4.95 -3.04 -11.15
N ALA A 161 5.52 -2.56 -10.04
CA ALA A 161 6.15 -3.45 -9.07
C ALA A 161 5.09 -4.30 -8.37
N ARG A 162 5.30 -5.62 -8.34
CA ARG A 162 4.45 -6.57 -7.61
C ARG A 162 5.05 -6.99 -6.29
N VAL A 163 6.35 -6.92 -6.18
CA VAL A 163 7.09 -7.16 -4.94
C VAL A 163 8.11 -6.05 -4.77
N ILE A 164 8.18 -5.52 -3.57
CA ILE A 164 9.13 -4.47 -3.19
C ILE A 164 10.02 -4.99 -2.08
N VAL A 165 11.32 -4.95 -2.32
CA VAL A 165 12.33 -5.43 -1.37
C VAL A 165 13.17 -4.27 -0.87
N GLU A 166 13.21 -4.08 0.44
CA GLU A 166 14.12 -3.19 1.13
C GLU A 166 15.32 -3.99 1.63
N CYS A 167 16.51 -3.60 1.26
CA CYS A 167 17.73 -4.26 1.70
C CYS A 167 18.73 -3.27 2.32
N GLY A 168 19.51 -3.74 3.28
CA GLY A 168 20.71 -3.04 3.75
C GLY A 168 21.86 -3.22 2.77
N ILE A 169 22.70 -2.21 2.65
CA ILE A 169 24.01 -2.32 2.00
C ILE A 169 25.09 -1.81 2.98
N GLU A 170 26.34 -2.27 2.83
CA GLU A 170 27.43 -1.98 3.79
C GLU A 170 27.56 -0.50 4.20
N LYS A 171 27.23 0.41 3.30
CA LYS A 171 27.35 1.86 3.53
C LYS A 171 26.02 2.53 3.88
N PHE A 172 24.92 1.78 3.87
CA PHE A 172 23.58 2.28 4.06
C PHE A 172 22.68 1.22 4.70
N ASP A 173 22.91 1.05 6.00
CA ASP A 173 22.15 0.11 6.82
C ASP A 173 21.02 0.87 7.51
N VAL A 174 19.84 0.82 6.93
CA VAL A 174 18.63 1.48 7.42
C VAL A 174 17.62 0.41 7.78
N GLU A 175 17.02 0.54 8.97
CA GLU A 175 15.94 -0.35 9.38
C GLU A 175 14.79 -0.31 8.36
N PRO A 176 14.18 -1.47 7.99
CA PRO A 176 13.08 -1.53 7.06
C PRO A 176 11.89 -0.63 7.47
N SER A 177 11.11 -0.22 6.50
CA SER A 177 9.89 0.55 6.73
C SER A 177 8.83 -0.31 7.40
N GLN A 178 8.75 -0.27 8.71
CA GLN A 178 7.68 -0.94 9.43
C GLN A 178 6.45 -0.02 9.50
N GLY A 179 5.39 -0.35 8.76
CA GLY A 179 4.09 0.27 8.94
C GLY A 179 3.98 1.74 8.48
N THR A 180 4.82 2.20 7.58
CA THR A 180 4.66 3.53 6.99
C THR A 180 3.40 3.59 6.12
N HIS A 181 2.77 4.75 6.02
CA HIS A 181 1.60 4.96 5.15
C HIS A 181 1.86 4.57 3.68
N PHE A 182 3.10 4.69 3.22
CA PHE A 182 3.49 4.26 1.89
C PHE A 182 3.28 2.76 1.70
N PHE A 183 3.79 1.93 2.62
CA PHE A 183 3.64 0.47 2.54
C PHE A 183 2.22 0.00 2.78
N GLN A 184 1.48 0.63 3.69
CA GLN A 184 0.07 0.32 3.89
C GLN A 184 -0.74 0.56 2.60
N ASN A 185 -0.43 1.64 1.87
CA ASN A 185 -1.08 1.91 0.60
C ASN A 185 -0.65 0.92 -0.50
N VAL A 186 0.64 0.58 -0.55
CA VAL A 186 1.20 -0.34 -1.55
C VAL A 186 0.68 -1.77 -1.34
N THR A 187 0.65 -2.27 -0.12
CA THR A 187 0.10 -3.61 0.19
C THR A 187 -1.40 -3.71 -0.07
N SER A 188 -2.14 -2.62 0.14
CA SER A 188 -3.57 -2.57 -0.21
C SER A 188 -3.83 -2.59 -1.73
N LEU A 189 -2.81 -2.36 -2.55
CA LEU A 189 -2.85 -2.50 -4.01
C LEU A 189 -2.35 -3.87 -4.51
N GLY A 190 -2.17 -4.85 -3.62
CA GLY A 190 -1.74 -6.21 -3.96
C GLY A 190 -0.26 -6.33 -4.30
N VAL A 191 0.56 -5.43 -3.78
CA VAL A 191 2.03 -5.51 -3.87
C VAL A 191 2.57 -6.11 -2.58
N GLY A 192 3.39 -7.13 -2.68
CA GLY A 192 4.05 -7.82 -1.58
C GLY A 192 5.46 -7.32 -1.29
#